data_ec8ce64666a3d73d486c19e0eea7ed9c
#
_entry.id   ec8ce64666a3d73d486c19e0eea7ed9c
#
_cell.length_a   1.000
_cell.length_b   1.000
_cell.length_c   1.000
_cell.angle_alpha   90.00
_cell.angle_beta   90.00
_cell.angle_gamma   90.00
#
_symmetry.space_group_name_H-M   'P 1'
#
loop_
_entity.id
_entity.type
_entity.pdbx_description
1 polymer ?
#
loop_
_entity_poly.entity_id
_entity_poly.type
_entity_poly.pdbx_seq_one_letter_code
_entity_poly.pdbx_strand_id
1 'polypeptide(L)'
;LVEVPLDEGRARAVLDAANQLVPGKKALTVINTHHHFDHAGGLRHAAASGATIYTSALAKRYFEAAFAQPQTRAADAGPSSARKPVFVAIDGKAVLNEAGRVVEIHELKDSIHARGLLVVWLPSEQLLIEAGAYTPGAPDEPPPALPNVNHVNLVQNLDRLGLVPK
;
A
#
# COMPACT_ATOMS: atom_id res chain seq x y z
N LEU A 1 5.24 -3.30 6.52
CA LEU A 1 5.65 -2.29 5.53
C LEU A 1 4.43 -1.83 4.74
N VAL A 2 4.32 -0.54 4.48
CA VAL A 2 3.31 0.02 3.56
C VAL A 2 4.05 0.44 2.30
N GLU A 3 3.57 -0.04 1.15
CA GLU A 3 4.11 0.16 -0.20
C GLU A 3 5.49 -0.47 -0.49
N VAL A 4 5.65 -0.90 -1.73
CA VAL A 4 6.94 -1.27 -2.36
C VAL A 4 6.95 -0.67 -3.78
N PRO A 5 7.32 0.61 -3.87
CA PRO A 5 7.07 1.44 -5.04
C PRO A 5 8.00 1.15 -6.23
N LEU A 6 7.60 1.64 -7.39
CA LEU A 6 8.33 1.81 -8.64
C LEU A 6 8.81 0.51 -9.30
N ASP A 7 9.88 -0.10 -8.81
CA ASP A 7 10.57 -1.23 -9.44
C ASP A 7 11.26 -2.14 -8.42
N GLU A 8 11.90 -3.20 -8.90
CA GLU A 8 12.64 -4.15 -8.07
C GLU A 8 13.79 -3.49 -7.29
N GLY A 9 14.53 -2.57 -7.91
CA GLY A 9 15.65 -1.89 -7.27
C GLY A 9 15.20 -1.05 -6.08
N ARG A 10 14.12 -0.30 -6.25
CA ARG A 10 13.50 0.49 -5.19
C ARG A 10 12.91 -0.41 -4.10
N ALA A 11 12.21 -1.47 -4.46
CA ALA A 11 11.64 -2.42 -3.51
C ALA A 11 12.74 -3.07 -2.64
N ARG A 12 13.85 -3.47 -3.25
CA ARG A 12 15.01 -4.01 -2.54
C ARG A 12 15.54 -3.01 -1.52
N ALA A 13 15.78 -1.76 -1.94
CA ALA A 13 16.28 -0.71 -1.06
C ALA A 13 15.33 -0.47 0.14
N VAL A 14 14.02 -0.44 -0.10
CA VAL A 14 13.00 -0.26 0.95
C VAL A 14 12.98 -1.44 1.92
N LEU A 15 13.02 -2.69 1.42
CA LEU A 15 13.06 -3.88 2.26
C LEU A 15 14.35 -3.96 3.08
N ASP A 16 15.49 -3.63 2.48
CA ASP A 16 16.78 -3.60 3.16
C ASP A 16 16.79 -2.54 4.28
N ALA A 17 16.28 -1.35 4.00
CA ALA A 17 16.15 -0.30 5.01
C ALA A 17 15.22 -0.72 6.16
N ALA A 18 14.08 -1.35 5.87
CA ALA A 18 13.17 -1.87 6.88
C ALA A 18 13.83 -2.94 7.77
N ASN A 19 14.60 -3.85 7.16
CA ASN A 19 15.32 -4.89 7.88
C ASN A 19 16.47 -4.31 8.74
N GLN A 20 17.12 -3.23 8.30
CA GLN A 20 18.15 -2.53 9.08
C GLN A 20 17.56 -1.77 10.28
N LEU A 21 16.39 -1.13 10.10
CA LEU A 21 15.70 -0.40 11.16
C LEU A 21 15.20 -1.33 12.27
N VAL A 22 14.89 -2.58 11.96
CA VAL A 22 14.40 -3.57 12.92
C VAL A 22 15.23 -4.86 12.80
N PRO A 23 16.45 -4.88 13.35
CA PRO A 23 17.32 -6.06 13.29
C PRO A 23 16.65 -7.32 13.87
N GLY A 24 16.86 -8.45 13.20
CA GLY A 24 16.30 -9.74 13.62
C GLY A 24 14.85 -9.99 13.17
N LYS A 25 14.18 -9.00 12.57
CA LYS A 25 12.88 -9.18 11.89
C LYS A 25 13.04 -9.04 10.38
N LYS A 26 12.22 -9.79 9.65
CA LYS A 26 12.11 -9.63 8.19
C LYS A 26 10.78 -8.94 7.89
N ALA A 27 10.77 -8.06 6.91
CA ALA A 27 9.54 -7.48 6.39
C ALA A 27 8.73 -8.56 5.65
N LEU A 28 7.90 -9.29 6.38
CA LEU A 28 7.09 -10.41 5.87
C LEU A 28 5.66 -10.01 5.49
N THR A 29 5.27 -8.79 5.82
CA THR A 29 3.95 -8.25 5.51
C THR A 29 4.10 -6.94 4.76
N VAL A 30 3.47 -6.88 3.59
CA VAL A 30 3.36 -5.67 2.78
C VAL A 30 1.90 -5.32 2.65
N ILE A 31 1.53 -4.08 2.94
CA ILE A 31 0.22 -3.51 2.64
C ILE A 31 0.39 -2.66 1.39
N ASN A 32 -0.28 -3.04 0.31
CA ASN A 32 -0.32 -2.26 -0.92
C ASN A 32 -1.63 -1.51 -1.00
N THR A 33 -1.57 -0.19 -1.10
CA THR A 33 -2.76 0.66 -1.08
C THR A 33 -3.57 0.57 -2.37
N HIS A 34 -2.91 0.47 -3.53
CA HIS A 34 -3.58 0.34 -4.82
C HIS A 34 -2.63 -0.14 -5.92
N HIS A 35 -3.16 -0.30 -7.13
CA HIS A 35 -2.48 -1.00 -8.23
C HIS A 35 -1.58 -0.15 -9.13
N HIS A 36 -1.47 1.17 -8.91
CA HIS A 36 -0.59 2.01 -9.71
C HIS A 36 0.88 1.59 -9.53
N PHE A 37 1.66 1.64 -10.61
CA PHE A 37 3.02 1.08 -10.63
C PHE A 37 3.99 1.77 -9.66
N ASP A 38 3.81 3.06 -9.49
CA ASP A 38 4.59 3.89 -8.56
C ASP A 38 4.37 3.52 -7.09
N HIS A 39 3.34 2.71 -6.79
CA HIS A 39 3.04 2.14 -5.48
C HIS A 39 3.25 0.62 -5.43
N ALA A 40 3.10 -0.07 -6.54
CA ALA A 40 3.02 -1.52 -6.61
C ALA A 40 4.13 -2.19 -7.44
N GLY A 41 4.97 -1.41 -8.15
CA GLY A 41 5.91 -1.96 -9.12
C GLY A 41 6.95 -2.92 -8.54
N GLY A 42 7.23 -2.83 -7.23
CA GLY A 42 8.15 -3.72 -6.53
C GLY A 42 7.50 -4.95 -5.88
N LEU A 43 6.17 -5.15 -6.02
CA LEU A 43 5.46 -6.25 -5.35
C LEU A 43 5.97 -7.65 -5.73
N ARG A 44 6.45 -7.85 -6.97
CA ARG A 44 7.02 -9.13 -7.38
C ARG A 44 8.28 -9.46 -6.60
N HIS A 45 9.14 -8.47 -6.35
CA HIS A 45 10.33 -8.64 -5.50
C HIS A 45 9.96 -8.94 -4.05
N ALA A 46 8.98 -8.23 -3.48
CA ALA A 46 8.49 -8.50 -2.13
C ALA A 46 7.93 -9.92 -2.00
N ALA A 47 7.13 -10.37 -2.97
CA ALA A 47 6.59 -11.72 -3.01
C ALA A 47 7.71 -12.77 -3.12
N ALA A 48 8.71 -12.57 -3.98
CA ALA A 48 9.88 -13.43 -4.12
C ALA A 48 10.69 -13.52 -2.82
N SER A 49 10.74 -12.43 -2.06
CA SER A 49 11.37 -12.36 -0.72
C SER A 49 10.54 -13.05 0.37
N GLY A 50 9.33 -13.51 0.05
CA GLY A 50 8.45 -14.27 0.93
C GLY A 50 7.45 -13.43 1.71
N ALA A 51 7.23 -12.18 1.31
CA ALA A 51 6.22 -11.34 1.93
C ALA A 51 4.80 -11.78 1.57
N THR A 52 3.89 -11.67 2.53
CA THR A 52 2.45 -11.72 2.31
C THR A 52 1.96 -10.32 1.96
N ILE A 53 1.19 -10.20 0.88
CA ILE A 53 0.71 -8.92 0.35
C ILE A 53 -0.76 -8.76 0.69
N TYR A 54 -1.07 -7.76 1.49
CA TYR A 54 -2.43 -7.30 1.78
C TYR A 54 -2.80 -6.21 0.80
N THR A 55 -3.91 -6.37 0.11
CA THR A 55 -4.39 -5.40 -0.88
C THR A 55 -5.91 -5.51 -1.03
N SER A 56 -6.57 -4.57 -1.69
CA SER A 56 -8.02 -4.65 -1.88
C SER A 56 -8.42 -5.89 -2.69
N ALA A 57 -9.64 -6.37 -2.50
CA ALA A 57 -10.15 -7.52 -3.24
C ALA A 57 -10.10 -7.30 -4.76
N LEU A 58 -10.27 -6.05 -5.20
CA LEU A 58 -10.16 -5.68 -6.61
C LEU A 58 -8.72 -5.75 -7.10
N ALA A 59 -7.79 -5.14 -6.38
CA ALA A 59 -6.37 -5.12 -6.75
C ALA A 59 -5.75 -6.53 -6.68
N LYS A 60 -6.18 -7.37 -5.74
CA LYS A 60 -5.76 -8.78 -5.69
C LYS A 60 -6.00 -9.49 -7.00
N ARG A 61 -7.19 -9.38 -7.58
CA ARG A 61 -7.53 -10.01 -8.87
C ARG A 61 -6.63 -9.51 -10.00
N TYR A 62 -6.36 -8.20 -10.02
CA TYR A 62 -5.43 -7.61 -10.98
C TYR A 62 -4.02 -8.17 -10.81
N PHE A 63 -3.48 -8.22 -9.60
CA PHE A 63 -2.13 -8.73 -9.35
C PHE A 63 -2.01 -10.23 -9.64
N GLU A 64 -2.98 -11.05 -9.29
CA GLU A 64 -2.98 -12.48 -9.63
C GLU A 64 -2.88 -12.69 -11.15
N ALA A 65 -3.63 -11.91 -11.94
CA ALA A 65 -3.55 -11.97 -13.40
C ALA A 65 -2.21 -11.42 -13.93
N ALA A 66 -1.73 -10.30 -13.39
CA ALA A 66 -0.47 -9.68 -13.80
C ALA A 66 0.75 -10.56 -13.47
N PHE A 67 0.76 -11.20 -12.30
CA PHE A 67 1.85 -12.08 -11.87
C PHE A 67 1.88 -13.41 -12.66
N ALA A 68 0.77 -13.82 -13.23
CA ALA A 68 0.72 -14.99 -14.12
C ALA A 68 1.36 -14.72 -15.48
N GLN A 69 1.58 -13.45 -15.86
CA GLN A 69 2.18 -13.09 -17.13
C GLN A 69 3.72 -13.14 -17.06
N PRO A 70 4.39 -13.62 -18.12
CA PRO A 70 5.85 -13.56 -18.19
C PRO A 70 6.34 -12.12 -18.29
N GLN A 71 7.42 -11.81 -17.58
CA GLN A 71 8.10 -10.52 -17.68
C GLN A 71 9.06 -10.54 -18.88
N THR A 72 8.62 -9.97 -20.00
CA THR A 72 9.37 -10.02 -21.25
C THR A 72 10.23 -8.79 -21.52
N ARG A 73 9.96 -7.65 -20.86
CA ARG A 73 10.68 -6.40 -21.08
C ARG A 73 11.78 -6.14 -20.06
N ALA A 74 11.52 -6.48 -18.80
CA ALA A 74 12.50 -6.39 -17.72
C ALA A 74 12.34 -7.63 -16.85
N ALA A 75 13.34 -8.52 -16.90
CA ALA A 75 13.36 -9.67 -16.00
C ALA A 75 13.52 -9.18 -14.58
N ASP A 76 12.65 -9.65 -13.70
CA ASP A 76 12.73 -9.41 -12.24
C ASP A 76 12.93 -10.74 -11.49
N ALA A 77 13.11 -10.67 -10.17
CA ALA A 77 13.29 -11.84 -9.33
C ALA A 77 12.04 -12.75 -9.28
N GLY A 78 10.89 -12.27 -9.75
CA GLY A 78 9.63 -13.00 -9.68
C GLY A 78 9.65 -14.34 -10.40
N PRO A 79 10.13 -14.44 -11.66
CA PRO A 79 10.15 -15.71 -12.40
C PRO A 79 11.17 -16.72 -11.87
N SER A 80 12.23 -16.27 -11.24
CA SER A 80 13.27 -17.12 -10.65
C SER A 80 12.92 -17.65 -9.27
N SER A 81 11.88 -17.08 -8.64
CA SER A 81 11.40 -17.52 -7.33
C SER A 81 10.48 -18.74 -7.46
N ALA A 82 10.81 -19.82 -6.77
CA ALA A 82 9.92 -20.98 -6.63
C ALA A 82 8.69 -20.69 -5.75
N ARG A 83 8.63 -19.52 -5.09
CA ARG A 83 7.54 -19.14 -4.20
C ARG A 83 6.39 -18.52 -4.99
N LYS A 84 5.20 -19.08 -4.77
CA LYS A 84 3.97 -18.44 -5.25
C LYS A 84 3.67 -17.20 -4.42
N PRO A 85 3.24 -16.09 -5.04
CA PRO A 85 2.82 -14.90 -4.31
C PRO A 85 1.62 -15.21 -3.41
N VAL A 86 1.63 -14.66 -2.20
CA VAL A 86 0.52 -14.79 -1.25
C VAL A 86 -0.17 -13.44 -1.16
N PHE A 87 -1.40 -13.37 -1.67
CA PHE A 87 -2.24 -12.19 -1.60
C PHE A 87 -3.40 -12.41 -0.64
N VAL A 88 -3.56 -11.49 0.31
CA VAL A 88 -4.72 -11.42 1.22
C VAL A 88 -5.62 -10.28 0.76
N ALA A 89 -6.86 -10.63 0.42
CA ALA A 89 -7.85 -9.64 0.00
C ALA A 89 -8.43 -8.89 1.20
N ILE A 90 -8.53 -7.57 1.08
CA ILE A 90 -9.26 -6.72 2.01
C ILE A 90 -10.54 -6.29 1.31
N ASP A 91 -11.65 -6.50 2.00
CA ASP A 91 -12.99 -6.09 1.60
C ASP A 91 -13.52 -5.11 2.66
N GLY A 92 -13.44 -3.85 2.36
CA GLY A 92 -13.83 -2.74 3.22
C GLY A 92 -12.86 -2.46 4.39
N LYS A 93 -12.60 -3.44 5.26
CA LYS A 93 -11.73 -3.28 6.43
C LYS A 93 -10.97 -4.56 6.77
N ALA A 94 -9.74 -4.41 7.24
CA ALA A 94 -8.99 -5.45 7.94
C ALA A 94 -8.30 -4.87 9.18
N VAL A 95 -8.05 -5.74 10.17
CA VAL A 95 -7.30 -5.38 11.37
C VAL A 95 -6.20 -6.40 11.57
N LEU A 96 -4.97 -5.94 11.63
CA LEU A 96 -3.82 -6.73 12.01
C LEU A 96 -3.48 -6.39 13.47
N ASN A 97 -3.24 -7.42 14.27
CA ASN A 97 -2.81 -7.24 15.66
C ASN A 97 -1.63 -8.17 15.91
N GLU A 98 -0.49 -7.59 16.18
CA GLU A 98 0.71 -8.33 16.52
C GLU A 98 1.34 -7.72 17.77
N ALA A 99 1.50 -8.54 18.81
CA ALA A 99 2.08 -8.14 20.10
C ALA A 99 1.41 -6.91 20.73
N GLY A 100 0.09 -6.76 20.55
CA GLY A 100 -0.69 -5.64 21.08
C GLY A 100 -0.67 -4.38 20.22
N ARG A 101 0.08 -4.37 19.12
CA ARG A 101 0.04 -3.27 18.16
C ARG A 101 -1.05 -3.52 17.12
N VAL A 102 -2.01 -2.59 17.09
CA VAL A 102 -3.12 -2.64 16.14
C VAL A 102 -2.79 -1.81 14.91
N VAL A 103 -3.01 -2.43 13.74
CA VAL A 103 -2.94 -1.77 12.43
C VAL A 103 -4.27 -1.99 11.73
N GLU A 104 -5.02 -0.95 11.51
CA GLU A 104 -6.26 -1.00 10.76
C GLU A 104 -6.00 -0.63 9.30
N ILE A 105 -6.66 -1.33 8.39
CA ILE A 105 -6.59 -1.06 6.96
C ILE A 105 -8.02 -0.82 6.50
N HIS A 106 -8.29 0.33 5.90
CA HIS A 106 -9.63 0.72 5.47
C HIS A 106 -9.66 0.99 3.97
N GLU A 107 -10.72 0.54 3.32
CA GLU A 107 -11.00 0.89 1.93
C GLU A 107 -11.76 2.21 1.86
N LEU A 108 -11.26 3.14 1.05
CA LEU A 108 -11.93 4.40 0.76
C LEU A 108 -13.06 4.16 -0.22
N LYS A 109 -14.27 4.64 0.11
CA LYS A 109 -15.41 4.61 -0.78
C LYS A 109 -15.31 5.70 -1.84
N ASP A 110 -15.78 5.37 -3.04
CA ASP A 110 -15.93 6.30 -4.17
C ASP A 110 -14.63 7.04 -4.53
N SER A 111 -13.48 6.40 -4.27
CA SER A 111 -12.20 6.98 -4.69
C SER A 111 -12.11 7.03 -6.22
N ILE A 112 -11.88 8.23 -6.75
CA ILE A 112 -11.65 8.44 -8.18
C ILE A 112 -10.19 8.24 -8.58
N HIS A 113 -9.26 8.25 -7.61
CA HIS A 113 -7.84 8.00 -7.86
C HIS A 113 -7.61 6.53 -8.24
N ALA A 114 -8.13 5.61 -7.43
CA ALA A 114 -8.09 4.18 -7.70
C ALA A 114 -9.26 3.48 -7.00
N ARG A 115 -9.97 2.62 -7.72
CA ARG A 115 -11.01 1.77 -7.11
C ARG A 115 -10.35 0.77 -6.18
N GLY A 116 -10.87 0.68 -4.95
CA GLY A 116 -10.29 -0.17 -3.92
C GLY A 116 -9.03 0.44 -3.28
N LEU A 117 -8.89 1.78 -3.28
CA LEU A 117 -7.82 2.47 -2.60
C LEU A 117 -7.90 2.22 -1.09
N LEU A 118 -6.78 1.77 -0.51
CA LEU A 118 -6.66 1.51 0.91
C LEU A 118 -5.88 2.62 1.61
N VAL A 119 -6.23 2.86 2.87
CA VAL A 119 -5.43 3.64 3.81
C VAL A 119 -5.12 2.80 5.04
N VAL A 120 -4.03 3.11 5.71
CA VAL A 120 -3.60 2.41 6.93
C VAL A 120 -3.71 3.36 8.12
N TRP A 121 -4.35 2.89 9.17
CA TRP A 121 -4.56 3.64 10.40
C TRP A 121 -3.86 2.96 11.58
N LEU A 122 -3.08 3.71 12.31
CA LEU A 122 -2.45 3.30 13.57
C LEU A 122 -3.15 4.00 14.72
N PRO A 123 -4.13 3.33 15.38
CA PRO A 123 -5.00 4.00 16.36
C PRO A 123 -4.24 4.59 17.56
N SER A 124 -3.25 3.86 18.06
CA SER A 124 -2.46 4.29 19.22
C SER A 124 -1.67 5.58 18.96
N GLU A 125 -1.18 5.74 17.75
CA GLU A 125 -0.39 6.88 17.31
C GLU A 125 -1.26 7.99 16.71
N GLN A 126 -2.52 7.71 16.41
CA GLN A 126 -3.41 8.56 15.61
C GLN A 126 -2.74 8.96 14.28
N LEU A 127 -2.07 7.99 13.67
CA LEU A 127 -1.31 8.17 12.44
C LEU A 127 -2.05 7.52 11.28
N LEU A 128 -2.35 8.33 10.26
CA LEU A 128 -2.86 7.88 8.98
C LEU A 128 -1.69 7.76 7.98
N ILE A 129 -1.63 6.62 7.31
CA ILE A 129 -0.73 6.42 6.17
C ILE A 129 -1.61 6.26 4.93
N GLU A 130 -1.44 7.16 4.00
CA GLU A 130 -2.14 7.15 2.72
C GLU A 130 -1.15 7.31 1.57
N ALA A 131 -1.56 6.94 0.37
CA ALA A 131 -0.77 7.10 -0.83
C ALA A 131 -1.71 7.35 -2.03
N GLY A 132 -1.60 8.55 -2.61
CA GLY A 132 -2.34 8.96 -3.80
C GLY A 132 -3.68 9.66 -3.56
N ALA A 133 -4.20 9.68 -2.33
CA ALA A 133 -5.42 10.42 -2.00
C ALA A 133 -5.15 11.90 -1.67
N TYR A 134 -3.95 12.21 -1.18
CA TYR A 134 -3.53 13.56 -0.83
C TYR A 134 -2.09 13.81 -1.26
N THR A 135 -1.86 14.98 -1.84
CA THR A 135 -0.51 15.50 -2.10
C THR A 135 -0.42 16.90 -1.50
N PRO A 136 0.45 17.13 -0.52
CA PRO A 136 0.62 18.46 0.04
C PRO A 136 1.18 19.42 -1.01
N GLY A 137 0.65 20.65 -1.03
CA GLY A 137 1.27 21.76 -1.77
C GLY A 137 2.56 22.24 -1.10
N ALA A 138 3.24 23.20 -1.73
CA ALA A 138 4.36 23.88 -1.08
C ALA A 138 3.87 24.65 0.16
N PRO A 139 4.70 24.80 1.21
CA PRO A 139 4.28 25.45 2.46
C PRO A 139 3.69 26.85 2.29
N ASP A 140 4.18 27.60 1.29
CA ASP A 140 3.75 28.99 1.03
C ASP A 140 2.78 29.08 -0.17
N GLU A 141 2.33 27.96 -0.70
CA GLU A 141 1.40 27.95 -1.82
C GLU A 141 -0.02 28.30 -1.32
N PRO A 142 -0.69 29.29 -1.92
CA PRO A 142 -2.07 29.59 -1.55
C PRO A 142 -2.97 28.39 -1.89
N PRO A 143 -4.03 28.17 -1.08
CA PRO A 143 -4.95 27.09 -1.37
C PRO A 143 -5.55 27.24 -2.77
N PRO A 144 -5.74 26.14 -3.52
CA PRO A 144 -6.32 26.20 -4.85
C PRO A 144 -7.75 26.78 -4.80
N ALA A 145 -8.13 27.51 -5.85
CA ALA A 145 -9.47 28.11 -5.96
C ALA A 145 -10.60 27.06 -5.92
N LEU A 146 -10.32 25.84 -6.40
CA LEU A 146 -11.21 24.68 -6.29
C LEU A 146 -10.52 23.56 -5.54
N PRO A 147 -11.19 22.93 -4.56
CA PRO A 147 -10.62 21.80 -3.86
C PRO A 147 -10.28 20.63 -4.80
N ASN A 148 -9.18 19.96 -4.55
CA ASN A 148 -8.88 18.71 -5.24
C ASN A 148 -9.90 17.64 -4.81
N VAL A 149 -10.54 17.02 -5.78
CA VAL A 149 -11.60 16.03 -5.54
C VAL A 149 -11.12 14.79 -4.79
N ASN A 150 -9.86 14.39 -4.94
CA ASN A 150 -9.26 13.30 -4.15
C ASN A 150 -9.13 13.70 -2.67
N HIS A 151 -8.73 14.95 -2.39
CA HIS A 151 -8.64 15.45 -1.01
C HIS A 151 -10.02 15.52 -0.36
N VAL A 152 -11.04 15.98 -1.09
CA VAL A 152 -12.43 16.00 -0.61
C VAL A 152 -12.91 14.59 -0.30
N ASN A 153 -12.67 13.63 -1.22
CA ASN A 153 -13.03 12.23 -1.00
C ASN A 153 -12.32 11.64 0.21
N LEU A 154 -11.03 11.94 0.40
CA LEU A 154 -10.29 11.48 1.59
C LEU A 154 -10.95 11.99 2.88
N VAL A 155 -11.20 13.30 3.00
CA VAL A 155 -11.82 13.91 4.19
C VAL A 155 -13.19 13.28 4.47
N GLN A 156 -14.05 13.16 3.47
CA GLN A 156 -15.36 12.51 3.60
C GLN A 156 -15.25 11.06 4.10
N ASN A 157 -14.24 10.31 3.65
CA ASN A 157 -14.00 8.96 4.13
C ASN A 157 -13.46 8.94 5.57
N LEU A 158 -12.57 9.86 5.95
CA LEU A 158 -12.10 9.97 7.34
C LEU A 158 -13.25 10.26 8.30
N ASP A 159 -14.13 11.21 7.95
CA ASP A 159 -15.34 11.52 8.72
C ASP A 159 -16.27 10.29 8.85
N ARG A 160 -16.54 9.61 7.73
CA ARG A 160 -17.37 8.39 7.71
C ARG A 160 -16.79 7.27 8.57
N LEU A 161 -15.46 7.15 8.62
CA LEU A 161 -14.76 6.11 9.37
C LEU A 161 -14.50 6.51 10.84
N GLY A 162 -14.72 7.78 11.19
CA GLY A 162 -14.40 8.33 12.52
C GLY A 162 -12.90 8.38 12.79
N LEU A 163 -12.07 8.52 11.76
CA LEU A 163 -10.62 8.60 11.88
C LEU A 163 -10.20 10.05 12.03
N VAL A 164 -9.46 10.34 13.11
CA VAL A 164 -8.98 11.70 13.43
C VAL A 164 -7.46 11.65 13.54
N PRO A 165 -6.73 11.78 12.41
CA PRO A 165 -5.28 11.85 12.44
C PRO A 165 -4.77 13.14 13.10
N LYS A 166 -3.61 13.04 13.77
CA LYS A 166 -2.90 14.18 14.36
C LYS A 166 -2.05 14.91 13.34
#